data_d97f23ea35aee705ffe327f845e09a69
#
_entry.id   d97f23ea35aee705ffe327f845e09a69
#
_cell.length_a   1.000
_cell.length_b   1.000
_cell.length_c   1.000
_cell.angle_alpha   90.00
_cell.angle_beta   90.00
_cell.angle_gamma   90.00
#
_symmetry.space_group_name_H-M   'P 1'
#
loop_
_entity.id
_entity.type
_entity.pdbx_description
1 polymer ?
#
loop_
_entity_poly.entity_id
_entity_poly.type
_entity_poly.pdbx_seq_one_letter_code
_entity_poly.pdbx_strand_id
1 'polypeptide(L)'
;VPVAGGMAGGSADAAAALVACNELWELGLGADQLETIGRTLGADVPACLAGGIALGTGRGDHMSVLRKGDEAGAQHHWVMLLAREGLSTPSVFREFDRIDAEQAPALVEPSPEEVAALCAGPESLRHCLVNDLQAPALRLRPELAETIAAATDAGALAVTLSGSGPTVAALARDAEHAHTLAATLSDAPTVARAIPAHGPACGARIESTEAI
;
A
#
# COMPACT_ATOMS: atom_id res chain seq x y z
N VAL A 1 1.23 6.01 11.40
CA VAL A 1 0.15 5.64 10.45
C VAL A 1 -1.16 5.69 11.20
N PRO A 2 -2.23 6.35 10.68
CA PRO A 2 -3.54 6.39 11.33
C PRO A 2 -4.13 4.98 11.47
N VAL A 3 -4.84 4.73 12.58
CA VAL A 3 -5.58 3.48 12.80
C VAL A 3 -6.73 3.40 11.78
N ALA A 4 -6.95 2.21 11.22
CA ALA A 4 -7.95 1.96 10.18
C ALA A 4 -7.79 2.86 8.93
N GLY A 5 -6.56 3.20 8.58
CA GLY A 5 -6.22 4.06 7.44
C GLY A 5 -6.01 3.32 6.12
N GLY A 6 -6.06 1.99 6.08
CA GLY A 6 -5.80 1.21 4.85
C GLY A 6 -4.32 1.19 4.41
N MET A 7 -3.39 1.42 5.33
CA MET A 7 -1.94 1.51 5.06
C MET A 7 -1.12 0.47 5.83
N ALA A 8 -1.71 -0.65 6.21
CA ALA A 8 -1.06 -1.78 6.87
C ALA A 8 -0.19 -1.42 8.11
N GLY A 9 -0.51 -0.33 8.85
CA GLY A 9 0.30 0.16 9.97
C GLY A 9 0.53 -0.90 11.06
N GLY A 10 -0.52 -1.60 11.48
CA GLY A 10 -0.39 -2.69 12.46
C GLY A 10 0.44 -3.86 11.96
N SER A 11 0.40 -4.15 10.65
CA SER A 11 1.26 -5.19 10.04
C SER A 11 2.72 -4.75 9.99
N ALA A 12 2.98 -3.46 9.75
CA ALA A 12 4.34 -2.90 9.82
C ALA A 12 4.90 -2.96 11.24
N ASP A 13 4.08 -2.64 12.25
CA ASP A 13 4.46 -2.76 13.67
C ASP A 13 4.76 -4.23 14.05
N ALA A 14 3.94 -5.17 13.58
CA ALA A 14 4.14 -6.60 13.80
C ALA A 14 5.43 -7.10 13.14
N ALA A 15 5.70 -6.68 11.89
CA ALA A 15 6.95 -7.02 11.20
C ALA A 15 8.18 -6.47 11.93
N ALA A 16 8.13 -5.21 12.36
CA ALA A 16 9.19 -4.60 13.14
C ALA A 16 9.42 -5.33 14.48
N ALA A 17 8.36 -5.71 15.17
CA ALA A 17 8.45 -6.48 16.42
C ALA A 17 9.08 -7.86 16.19
N LEU A 18 8.71 -8.57 15.11
CA LEU A 18 9.30 -9.87 14.77
C LEU A 18 10.81 -9.76 14.55
N VAL A 19 11.25 -8.76 13.78
CA VAL A 19 12.68 -8.53 13.53
C VAL A 19 13.41 -8.15 14.81
N ALA A 20 12.83 -7.27 15.63
CA ALA A 20 13.43 -6.84 16.88
C ALA A 20 13.55 -8.00 17.90
N CYS A 21 12.52 -8.84 18.03
CA CYS A 21 12.55 -10.01 18.91
C CYS A 21 13.57 -11.07 18.43
N ASN A 22 13.64 -11.29 17.11
CA ASN A 22 14.63 -12.22 16.54
C ASN A 22 16.06 -11.80 16.89
N GLU A 23 16.36 -10.52 16.78
CA GLU A 23 17.66 -9.95 17.13
C GLU A 23 17.91 -9.97 18.64
N LEU A 24 16.98 -9.43 19.44
CA LEU A 24 17.12 -9.29 20.89
C LEU A 24 17.31 -10.63 21.60
N TRP A 25 16.66 -11.67 21.11
CA TRP A 25 16.74 -13.02 21.71
C TRP A 25 17.72 -13.93 20.99
N GLU A 26 18.49 -13.41 20.06
CA GLU A 26 19.51 -14.14 19.30
C GLU A 26 18.98 -15.45 18.68
N LEU A 27 17.73 -15.41 18.15
CA LEU A 27 17.07 -16.62 17.66
C LEU A 27 17.66 -17.13 16.34
N GLY A 28 18.28 -16.27 15.55
CA GLY A 28 18.92 -16.61 14.27
C GLY A 28 17.91 -17.07 13.19
N LEU A 29 16.64 -16.65 13.29
CA LEU A 29 15.63 -17.01 12.31
C LEU A 29 15.90 -16.30 10.97
N GLY A 30 15.88 -17.06 9.88
CA GLY A 30 16.00 -16.52 8.54
C GLY A 30 14.69 -15.87 8.03
N ALA A 31 14.77 -15.20 6.88
CA ALA A 31 13.64 -14.47 6.28
C ALA A 31 12.40 -15.36 6.08
N ASP A 32 12.56 -16.57 5.56
CA ASP A 32 11.45 -17.52 5.32
C ASP A 32 10.74 -17.95 6.62
N GLN A 33 11.51 -18.06 7.72
CA GLN A 33 10.95 -18.41 9.03
C GLN A 33 10.16 -17.25 9.62
N LEU A 34 10.70 -16.02 9.52
CA LEU A 34 10.00 -14.80 9.92
C LEU A 34 8.73 -14.57 9.10
N GLU A 35 8.79 -14.80 7.78
CA GLU A 35 7.62 -14.73 6.91
C GLU A 35 6.56 -15.75 7.31
N THR A 36 6.96 -17.00 7.60
CA THR A 36 6.04 -18.05 8.07
C THR A 36 5.33 -17.65 9.36
N ILE A 37 6.06 -17.08 10.33
CA ILE A 37 5.46 -16.55 11.55
C ILE A 37 4.56 -15.35 11.22
N GLY A 38 5.01 -14.44 10.37
CA GLY A 38 4.28 -13.25 9.95
C GLY A 38 2.90 -13.56 9.37
N ARG A 39 2.78 -14.62 8.57
CA ARG A 39 1.50 -15.11 8.01
C ARG A 39 0.48 -15.49 9.08
N THR A 40 0.92 -15.92 10.25
CA THR A 40 0.02 -16.25 11.36
C THR A 40 -0.52 -15.01 12.08
N LEU A 41 0.18 -13.89 11.97
CA LEU A 41 -0.19 -12.61 12.58
C LEU A 41 -1.11 -11.77 11.69
N GLY A 42 -0.89 -11.82 10.38
CA GLY A 42 -1.71 -11.08 9.43
C GLY A 42 -1.22 -11.23 8.00
N ALA A 43 -2.13 -11.13 7.02
CA ALA A 43 -1.80 -11.32 5.60
C ALA A 43 -0.80 -10.28 5.07
N ASP A 44 -0.81 -9.06 5.59
CA ASP A 44 0.09 -7.97 5.14
C ASP A 44 1.45 -7.98 5.85
N VAL A 45 1.63 -8.78 6.92
CA VAL A 45 2.90 -8.83 7.67
C VAL A 45 4.07 -9.32 6.81
N PRO A 46 3.90 -10.36 5.97
CA PRO A 46 4.95 -10.79 5.03
C PRO A 46 5.42 -9.69 4.08
N ALA A 47 4.50 -8.88 3.56
CA ALA A 47 4.85 -7.74 2.69
C ALA A 47 5.69 -6.69 3.44
N CYS A 48 5.37 -6.43 4.71
CA CYS A 48 6.13 -5.50 5.56
C CYS A 48 7.51 -6.04 5.95
N LEU A 49 7.67 -7.36 6.04
CA LEU A 49 8.98 -8.01 6.23
C LEU A 49 9.83 -7.93 4.96
N ALA A 50 9.24 -8.26 3.82
CA ALA A 50 9.93 -8.31 2.53
C ALA A 50 10.33 -6.90 2.04
N GLY A 51 9.42 -5.94 2.13
CA GLY A 51 9.58 -4.61 1.53
C GLY A 51 9.72 -4.65 0.01
N GLY A 52 10.14 -3.53 -0.57
CA GLY A 52 10.36 -3.44 -2.01
C GLY A 52 9.06 -3.37 -2.81
N ILE A 53 9.13 -3.88 -4.04
CA ILE A 53 7.97 -4.18 -4.87
C ILE A 53 7.82 -5.70 -4.82
N ALA A 54 6.69 -6.17 -4.33
CA ALA A 54 6.44 -7.60 -4.17
C ALA A 54 5.05 -7.97 -4.70
N LEU A 55 4.93 -9.16 -5.25
CA LEU A 55 3.67 -9.77 -5.66
C LEU A 55 3.23 -10.73 -4.56
N GLY A 56 2.06 -10.49 -4.00
CA GLY A 56 1.41 -11.40 -3.06
C GLY A 56 0.46 -12.35 -3.78
N THR A 57 0.60 -13.64 -3.53
CA THR A 57 -0.28 -14.69 -4.05
C THR A 57 -1.01 -15.43 -2.91
N GLY A 58 -1.91 -16.36 -3.26
CA GLY A 58 -2.74 -17.05 -2.29
C GLY A 58 -3.74 -16.10 -1.64
N ARG A 59 -3.66 -15.92 -0.32
CA ARG A 59 -4.44 -14.90 0.41
C ARG A 59 -3.76 -13.52 0.40
N GLY A 60 -2.79 -13.29 -0.48
CA GLY A 60 -1.91 -12.13 -0.48
C GLY A 60 -0.76 -12.23 0.53
N ASP A 61 -0.49 -13.40 1.07
CA ASP A 61 0.45 -13.66 2.15
C ASP A 61 1.69 -14.47 1.73
N HIS A 62 1.76 -14.90 0.47
CA HIS A 62 2.95 -15.48 -0.14
C HIS A 62 3.64 -14.44 -1.01
N MET A 63 4.78 -13.93 -0.55
CA MET A 63 5.48 -12.83 -1.22
C MET A 63 6.54 -13.31 -2.21
N SER A 64 6.47 -12.78 -3.43
CA SER A 64 7.54 -12.85 -4.42
C SER A 64 8.10 -11.45 -4.63
N VAL A 65 9.31 -11.18 -4.16
CA VAL A 65 9.95 -9.88 -4.30
C VAL A 65 10.38 -9.68 -5.75
N LEU A 66 9.81 -8.69 -6.41
CA LEU A 66 10.12 -8.30 -7.79
C LEU A 66 11.31 -7.34 -7.85
N ARG A 67 11.41 -6.42 -6.87
CA ARG A 67 12.52 -5.50 -6.70
C ARG A 67 12.67 -5.12 -5.23
N LYS A 68 13.89 -5.19 -4.71
CA LYS A 68 14.18 -4.82 -3.32
C LYS A 68 14.10 -3.31 -3.10
N GLY A 69 13.83 -2.88 -1.88
CA GLY A 69 13.67 -1.48 -1.54
C GLY A 69 14.95 -0.64 -1.64
N ASP A 70 16.13 -1.27 -1.49
CA ASP A 70 17.46 -0.68 -1.63
C ASP A 70 18.08 -0.86 -3.02
N GLU A 71 17.39 -1.58 -3.91
CA GLU A 71 17.87 -1.84 -5.27
C GLU A 71 17.66 -0.62 -6.17
N ALA A 72 18.67 -0.32 -7.00
CA ALA A 72 18.59 0.78 -7.95
C ALA A 72 17.43 0.59 -8.95
N GLY A 73 16.70 1.65 -9.23
CA GLY A 73 15.58 1.65 -10.17
C GLY A 73 14.68 2.86 -9.99
N ALA A 74 13.58 2.88 -10.74
CA ALA A 74 12.63 3.97 -10.66
C ALA A 74 11.98 4.05 -9.28
N GLN A 75 11.96 5.24 -8.69
CA GLN A 75 11.15 5.54 -7.53
C GLN A 75 9.74 5.95 -7.97
N HIS A 76 8.76 5.51 -7.22
CA HIS A 76 7.38 5.96 -7.36
C HIS A 76 7.09 6.97 -6.26
N HIS A 77 6.62 8.13 -6.65
CA HIS A 77 6.25 9.20 -5.73
C HIS A 77 4.73 9.26 -5.62
N TRP A 78 4.24 9.39 -4.41
CA TRP A 78 2.82 9.33 -4.08
C TRP A 78 2.42 10.50 -3.20
N VAL A 79 1.15 10.82 -3.20
CA VAL A 79 0.52 11.59 -2.14
C VAL A 79 -0.53 10.71 -1.47
N MET A 80 -0.36 10.46 -0.18
CA MET A 80 -1.32 9.73 0.63
C MET A 80 -2.34 10.73 1.18
N LEU A 81 -3.57 10.67 0.68
CA LEU A 81 -4.68 11.54 1.07
C LEU A 81 -5.49 10.84 2.15
N LEU A 82 -5.25 11.24 3.39
CA LEU A 82 -5.89 10.64 4.56
C LEU A 82 -7.29 11.22 4.73
N ALA A 83 -8.29 10.34 4.84
CA ALA A 83 -9.65 10.75 5.16
C ALA A 83 -9.77 11.17 6.63
N ARG A 84 -10.81 11.94 6.96
CA ARG A 84 -11.06 12.43 8.33
C ARG A 84 -11.50 11.32 9.28
N GLU A 85 -12.15 10.30 8.77
CA GLU A 85 -12.65 9.16 9.55
C GLU A 85 -12.14 7.86 8.97
N GLY A 86 -11.92 6.87 9.84
CA GLY A 86 -11.49 5.53 9.43
C GLY A 86 -12.60 4.75 8.70
N LEU A 87 -12.22 3.69 8.01
CA LEU A 87 -13.12 2.74 7.38
C LEU A 87 -12.79 1.32 7.87
N SER A 88 -13.81 0.58 8.26
CA SER A 88 -13.64 -0.78 8.76
C SER A 88 -13.34 -1.75 7.62
N THR A 89 -12.13 -2.30 7.59
CA THR A 89 -11.72 -3.33 6.61
C THR A 89 -12.71 -4.50 6.53
N PRO A 90 -13.17 -5.10 7.66
CA PRO A 90 -14.20 -6.16 7.58
C PRO A 90 -15.52 -5.70 6.96
N SER A 91 -15.87 -4.42 7.08
CA SER A 91 -17.10 -3.91 6.46
C SER A 91 -16.94 -3.76 4.94
N VAL A 92 -15.75 -3.37 4.47
CA VAL A 92 -15.46 -3.29 3.03
C VAL A 92 -15.50 -4.66 2.39
N PHE A 93 -14.89 -5.67 3.02
CA PHE A 93 -14.94 -7.05 2.52
C PHE A 93 -16.37 -7.62 2.52
N ARG A 94 -17.19 -7.37 3.54
CA ARG A 94 -18.61 -7.76 3.51
C ARG A 94 -19.39 -7.10 2.39
N GLU A 95 -19.09 -5.83 2.10
CA GLU A 95 -19.73 -5.13 0.97
C GLU A 95 -19.22 -5.66 -0.37
N PHE A 96 -17.94 -6.02 -0.47
CA PHE A 96 -17.36 -6.70 -1.63
C PHE A 96 -18.10 -8.02 -1.89
N ASP A 97 -18.19 -8.90 -0.90
CA ASP A 97 -18.91 -10.18 -1.01
C ASP A 97 -20.37 -9.99 -1.44
N ARG A 98 -21.03 -8.91 -0.97
CA ARG A 98 -22.40 -8.62 -1.33
C ARG A 98 -22.57 -8.18 -2.79
N ILE A 99 -21.58 -7.45 -3.33
CA ILE A 99 -21.61 -6.97 -4.71
C ILE A 99 -21.30 -8.11 -5.68
N ASP A 100 -20.32 -8.95 -5.36
CA ASP A 100 -19.75 -9.95 -6.25
C ASP A 100 -20.33 -11.36 -6.06
N ALA A 101 -21.33 -11.53 -5.18
CA ALA A 101 -21.97 -12.82 -4.97
C ALA A 101 -22.49 -13.49 -6.27
N GLU A 102 -22.73 -12.71 -7.31
CA GLU A 102 -23.19 -13.18 -8.63
C GLU A 102 -22.13 -13.05 -9.74
N GLN A 103 -21.01 -12.38 -9.49
CA GLN A 103 -20.03 -11.97 -10.52
C GLN A 103 -18.58 -12.03 -10.04
N ALA A 104 -18.24 -12.95 -9.10
CA ALA A 104 -16.86 -13.06 -8.65
C ALA A 104 -15.93 -13.24 -9.89
N PRO A 105 -15.05 -12.27 -10.18
CA PRO A 105 -14.13 -12.41 -11.28
C PRO A 105 -13.22 -13.60 -11.01
N ALA A 106 -12.91 -14.37 -12.05
CA ALA A 106 -11.86 -15.37 -11.92
C ALA A 106 -10.57 -14.68 -11.48
N LEU A 107 -9.86 -15.22 -10.49
CA LEU A 107 -8.53 -14.75 -10.14
C LEU A 107 -7.66 -14.83 -11.40
N VAL A 108 -7.27 -13.67 -11.90
CA VAL A 108 -6.38 -13.55 -13.04
C VAL A 108 -5.01 -13.22 -12.50
N GLU A 109 -4.04 -14.10 -12.77
CA GLU A 109 -2.65 -13.76 -12.46
C GLU A 109 -2.20 -12.62 -13.38
N PRO A 110 -1.44 -11.62 -12.84
CA PRO A 110 -0.95 -10.53 -13.66
C PRO A 110 -0.03 -11.06 -14.77
N SER A 111 -0.16 -10.50 -15.95
CA SER A 111 0.70 -10.85 -17.10
C SER A 111 2.17 -10.44 -16.83
N PRO A 112 3.16 -11.04 -17.50
CA PRO A 112 4.54 -10.60 -17.37
C PRO A 112 4.77 -9.13 -17.68
N GLU A 113 3.99 -8.54 -18.59
CA GLU A 113 4.04 -7.12 -18.95
C GLU A 113 3.53 -6.25 -17.79
N GLU A 114 2.44 -6.65 -17.13
CA GLU A 114 1.92 -5.94 -15.95
C GLU A 114 2.92 -6.02 -14.79
N VAL A 115 3.50 -7.19 -14.53
CA VAL A 115 4.55 -7.36 -13.52
C VAL A 115 5.76 -6.47 -13.82
N ALA A 116 6.21 -6.41 -15.08
CA ALA A 116 7.30 -5.53 -15.50
C ALA A 116 6.94 -4.04 -15.29
N ALA A 117 5.70 -3.66 -15.57
CA ALA A 117 5.21 -2.28 -15.40
C ALA A 117 5.23 -1.83 -13.93
N LEU A 118 5.03 -2.74 -12.97
CA LEU A 118 5.13 -2.44 -11.53
C LEU A 118 6.56 -1.98 -11.14
N CYS A 119 7.58 -2.50 -11.80
CA CYS A 119 8.99 -2.17 -11.53
C CYS A 119 9.52 -1.01 -12.38
N ALA A 120 8.76 -0.60 -13.39
CA ALA A 120 9.10 0.51 -14.28
C ALA A 120 8.79 1.88 -13.64
N GLY A 121 8.91 2.95 -14.41
CA GLY A 121 8.60 4.30 -13.93
C GLY A 121 7.09 4.55 -13.76
N PRO A 122 6.74 5.71 -13.19
CA PRO A 122 5.35 6.05 -12.86
C PRO A 122 4.43 6.08 -14.09
N GLU A 123 4.94 6.40 -15.27
CA GLU A 123 4.15 6.41 -16.51
C GLU A 123 3.68 5.00 -16.91
N SER A 124 4.46 3.96 -16.62
CA SER A 124 4.04 2.58 -16.85
C SER A 124 3.07 2.12 -15.76
N LEU A 125 3.39 2.41 -14.51
CA LEU A 125 2.59 2.02 -13.35
C LEU A 125 1.16 2.57 -13.41
N ARG A 126 0.96 3.79 -13.93
CA ARG A 126 -0.36 4.44 -13.99
C ARG A 126 -1.46 3.60 -14.66
N HIS A 127 -1.08 2.70 -15.55
CA HIS A 127 -2.02 1.86 -16.30
C HIS A 127 -2.33 0.50 -15.62
N CYS A 128 -1.61 0.19 -14.52
CA CYS A 128 -1.70 -1.10 -13.84
C CYS A 128 -2.35 -0.99 -12.44
N LEU A 129 -2.77 0.22 -12.03
CA LEU A 129 -3.38 0.43 -10.72
C LEU A 129 -4.84 0.01 -10.72
N VAL A 130 -5.10 -1.15 -10.14
CA VAL A 130 -6.45 -1.70 -9.95
C VAL A 130 -6.64 -2.02 -8.47
N ASN A 131 -7.84 -1.78 -7.95
CA ASN A 131 -8.20 -2.17 -6.59
C ASN A 131 -9.69 -2.57 -6.53
N ASP A 132 -9.96 -3.86 -6.43
CA ASP A 132 -11.31 -4.42 -6.38
C ASP A 132 -12.10 -3.95 -5.16
N LEU A 133 -11.42 -3.56 -4.07
CA LEU A 133 -12.07 -3.00 -2.88
C LEU A 133 -12.49 -1.53 -3.03
N GLN A 134 -12.10 -0.85 -4.12
CA GLN A 134 -12.45 0.56 -4.32
C GLN A 134 -13.96 0.75 -4.48
N ALA A 135 -14.63 -0.04 -5.31
CA ALA A 135 -16.08 0.08 -5.51
C ALA A 135 -16.88 -0.17 -4.22
N PRO A 136 -16.62 -1.24 -3.43
CA PRO A 136 -17.23 -1.44 -2.11
C PRO A 136 -16.97 -0.28 -1.14
N ALA A 137 -15.74 0.21 -1.07
CA ALA A 137 -15.39 1.32 -0.19
C ALA A 137 -16.15 2.61 -0.55
N LEU A 138 -16.27 2.92 -1.84
CA LEU A 138 -17.03 4.08 -2.32
C LEU A 138 -18.55 3.97 -2.03
N ARG A 139 -19.09 2.76 -1.97
CA ARG A 139 -20.48 2.58 -1.53
C ARG A 139 -20.68 2.87 -0.05
N LEU A 140 -19.70 2.49 0.78
CA LEU A 140 -19.73 2.76 2.22
C LEU A 140 -19.36 4.20 2.57
N ARG A 141 -18.52 4.83 1.75
CA ARG A 141 -17.96 6.18 1.96
C ARG A 141 -17.96 6.94 0.62
N PRO A 142 -19.12 7.45 0.16
CA PRO A 142 -19.24 8.13 -1.14
C PRO A 142 -18.34 9.36 -1.30
N GLU A 143 -18.00 10.04 -0.21
CA GLU A 143 -17.11 11.21 -0.21
C GLU A 143 -15.67 10.88 -0.67
N LEU A 144 -15.26 9.61 -0.65
CA LEU A 144 -13.97 9.20 -1.22
C LEU A 144 -13.93 9.42 -2.74
N ALA A 145 -15.07 9.41 -3.43
CA ALA A 145 -15.16 9.74 -4.85
C ALA A 145 -14.77 11.21 -5.10
N GLU A 146 -15.12 12.12 -4.19
CA GLU A 146 -14.71 13.52 -4.27
C GLU A 146 -13.20 13.69 -4.10
N THR A 147 -12.60 12.92 -3.18
CA THR A 147 -11.13 12.90 -2.98
C THR A 147 -10.41 12.40 -4.24
N ILE A 148 -10.93 11.33 -4.86
CA ILE A 148 -10.37 10.75 -6.10
C ILE A 148 -10.49 11.76 -7.24
N ALA A 149 -11.64 12.41 -7.40
CA ALA A 149 -11.87 13.43 -8.41
C ALA A 149 -10.91 14.62 -8.20
N ALA A 150 -10.82 15.16 -6.99
CA ALA A 150 -9.94 16.27 -6.67
C ALA A 150 -8.47 15.95 -6.99
N ALA A 151 -7.99 14.74 -6.67
CA ALA A 151 -6.63 14.31 -6.99
C ALA A 151 -6.40 14.17 -8.50
N THR A 152 -7.39 13.69 -9.23
CA THR A 152 -7.35 13.59 -10.69
C THR A 152 -7.31 14.98 -11.33
N ASP A 153 -8.17 15.90 -10.90
CA ASP A 153 -8.24 17.27 -11.39
C ASP A 153 -6.97 18.08 -11.06
N ALA A 154 -6.32 17.78 -9.93
CA ALA A 154 -5.02 18.33 -9.56
C ALA A 154 -3.85 17.80 -10.42
N GLY A 155 -4.08 16.82 -11.30
CA GLY A 155 -3.12 16.31 -12.26
C GLY A 155 -2.30 15.11 -11.79
N ALA A 156 -2.77 14.34 -10.80
CA ALA A 156 -2.17 13.06 -10.46
C ALA A 156 -2.15 12.13 -11.69
N LEU A 157 -1.08 11.37 -11.87
CA LEU A 157 -0.96 10.42 -13.00
C LEU A 157 -1.99 9.30 -12.94
N ALA A 158 -2.27 8.85 -11.74
CA ALA A 158 -3.32 7.88 -11.44
C ALA A 158 -3.73 8.03 -9.97
N VAL A 159 -4.93 7.58 -9.64
CA VAL A 159 -5.47 7.65 -8.29
C VAL A 159 -6.14 6.32 -7.96
N THR A 160 -5.83 5.76 -6.81
CA THR A 160 -6.42 4.51 -6.33
C THR A 160 -6.66 4.56 -4.82
N LEU A 161 -7.53 3.70 -4.33
CA LEU A 161 -7.68 3.50 -2.90
C LEU A 161 -6.50 2.68 -2.36
N SER A 162 -6.00 2.99 -1.19
CA SER A 162 -4.96 2.20 -0.51
C SER A 162 -5.61 1.05 0.26
N GLY A 163 -5.44 -0.19 -0.23
CA GLY A 163 -6.07 -1.37 0.35
C GLY A 163 -7.59 -1.24 0.45
N SER A 164 -8.15 -1.50 1.63
CA SER A 164 -9.58 -1.28 1.90
C SER A 164 -9.95 0.19 2.15
N GLY A 165 -9.00 1.10 2.05
CA GLY A 165 -9.18 2.51 2.36
C GLY A 165 -9.26 2.82 3.87
N PRO A 166 -9.66 4.06 4.24
CA PRO A 166 -10.16 5.13 3.37
C PRO A 166 -9.08 6.05 2.77
N THR A 167 -7.79 5.75 2.96
CA THR A 167 -6.73 6.56 2.36
C THR A 167 -6.76 6.39 0.84
N VAL A 168 -6.69 7.50 0.13
CA VAL A 168 -6.53 7.55 -1.32
C VAL A 168 -5.08 7.81 -1.66
N ALA A 169 -4.49 7.02 -2.54
CA ALA A 169 -3.12 7.16 -3.03
C ALA A 169 -3.14 7.80 -4.43
N ALA A 170 -2.51 8.97 -4.55
CA ALA A 170 -2.36 9.69 -5.81
C ALA A 170 -0.91 9.54 -6.31
N LEU A 171 -0.72 8.99 -7.50
CA LEU A 171 0.57 8.78 -8.12
C LEU A 171 1.07 10.10 -8.74
N ALA A 172 2.28 10.50 -8.39
CA ALA A 172 2.97 11.65 -8.93
C ALA A 172 4.06 11.25 -9.95
N ARG A 173 4.46 12.16 -10.82
CA ARG A 173 5.57 11.95 -11.78
C ARG A 173 6.92 11.83 -11.08
N ASP A 174 7.14 12.66 -10.07
CA ASP A 174 8.39 12.82 -9.35
C ASP A 174 8.13 13.43 -7.96
N ALA A 175 9.18 13.67 -7.19
CA ALA A 175 9.11 14.23 -5.85
C ALA A 175 8.52 15.65 -5.83
N GLU A 176 8.90 16.51 -6.77
CA GLU A 176 8.42 17.90 -6.85
C GLU A 176 6.91 17.93 -7.14
N HIS A 177 6.47 17.09 -8.08
CA HIS A 177 5.05 16.94 -8.36
C HIS A 177 4.26 16.41 -7.16
N ALA A 178 4.82 15.45 -6.39
CA ALA A 178 4.19 14.97 -5.17
C ALA A 178 4.01 16.08 -4.13
N HIS A 179 5.01 16.92 -3.94
CA HIS A 179 4.90 18.08 -3.04
C HIS A 179 3.85 19.10 -3.53
N THR A 180 3.81 19.37 -4.83
CA THR A 180 2.81 20.27 -5.43
C THR A 180 1.39 19.74 -5.24
N LEU A 181 1.16 18.45 -5.54
CA LEU A 181 -0.12 17.78 -5.33
C LEU A 181 -0.53 17.81 -3.86
N ALA A 182 0.41 17.52 -2.94
CA ALA A 182 0.12 17.52 -1.52
C ALA A 182 -0.31 18.92 -1.03
N ALA A 183 0.38 19.96 -1.47
CA ALA A 183 0.02 21.35 -1.13
C ALA A 183 -1.38 21.70 -1.66
N THR A 184 -1.68 21.37 -2.93
CA THR A 184 -2.98 21.64 -3.55
C THR A 184 -4.12 20.89 -2.87
N LEU A 185 -3.90 19.63 -2.48
CA LEU A 185 -4.94 18.75 -1.94
C LEU A 185 -5.11 18.86 -0.42
N SER A 186 -4.20 19.54 0.27
CA SER A 186 -4.31 19.77 1.72
C SER A 186 -5.55 20.56 2.12
N ASP A 187 -6.05 21.42 1.24
CA ASP A 187 -7.24 22.25 1.47
C ASP A 187 -8.55 21.57 1.01
N ALA A 188 -8.47 20.37 0.43
CA ALA A 188 -9.67 19.65 -0.02
C ALA A 188 -10.54 19.24 1.19
N PRO A 189 -11.87 19.49 1.14
CA PRO A 189 -12.77 19.29 2.30
C PRO A 189 -12.77 17.86 2.84
N THR A 190 -12.58 16.88 1.96
CA THR A 190 -12.60 15.44 2.29
C THR A 190 -11.25 14.93 2.81
N VAL A 191 -10.18 15.73 2.70
CA VAL A 191 -8.82 15.36 3.09
C VAL A 191 -8.51 15.90 4.49
N ALA A 192 -8.10 15.01 5.38
CA ALA A 192 -7.59 15.40 6.71
C ALA A 192 -6.12 15.79 6.65
N ARG A 193 -5.33 15.06 5.87
CA ARG A 193 -3.90 15.32 5.62
C ARG A 193 -3.50 14.79 4.25
N ALA A 194 -2.67 15.54 3.54
CA ALA A 194 -2.00 15.10 2.32
C ALA A 194 -0.50 14.91 2.62
N ILE A 195 0.01 13.70 2.48
CA ILE A 195 1.38 13.33 2.88
C ILE A 195 2.13 12.82 1.66
N PRO A 196 3.18 13.52 1.20
CA PRO A 196 4.09 12.97 0.19
C PRO A 196 4.78 11.72 0.72
N ALA A 197 4.88 10.71 -0.11
CA ALA A 197 5.54 9.45 0.17
C ALA A 197 6.28 8.95 -1.06
N HIS A 198 7.20 8.04 -0.88
CA HIS A 198 7.89 7.39 -2.00
C HIS A 198 8.12 5.91 -1.69
N GLY A 199 8.30 5.15 -2.74
CA GLY A 199 8.66 3.72 -2.71
C GLY A 199 9.41 3.33 -3.98
N PRO A 200 9.94 2.11 -4.01
CA PRO A 200 9.90 1.10 -2.95
C PRO A 200 10.73 1.48 -1.71
N ALA A 201 10.31 0.95 -0.56
CA ALA A 201 11.05 1.08 0.69
C ALA A 201 11.54 -0.30 1.16
N CYS A 202 12.61 -0.34 1.94
CA CYS A 202 13.07 -1.59 2.55
C CYS A 202 12.02 -2.15 3.51
N GLY A 203 11.99 -3.46 3.64
CA GLY A 203 11.23 -4.14 4.69
C GLY A 203 11.78 -3.86 6.09
N ALA A 204 11.10 -4.44 7.09
CA ALA A 204 11.53 -4.34 8.47
C ALA A 204 12.97 -4.87 8.65
N ARG A 205 13.83 -4.06 9.26
CA ARG A 205 15.26 -4.38 9.46
C ARG A 205 15.80 -3.70 10.71
N ILE A 206 16.90 -4.22 11.21
CA ILE A 206 17.70 -3.52 12.22
C ILE A 206 18.52 -2.45 11.50
N GLU A 207 18.42 -1.22 11.98
CA GLU A 207 19.33 -0.14 11.57
C GLU A 207 20.43 -0.03 12.64
N SER A 208 21.70 -0.04 12.20
CA SER A 208 22.80 0.25 13.11
C SER A 208 22.70 1.71 13.52
N THR A 209 22.42 1.99 14.78
CA THR A 209 22.68 3.29 15.38
C THR A 209 24.19 3.41 15.48
N GLU A 210 24.84 4.16 14.60
CA GLU A 210 26.13 4.73 14.93
C GLU A 210 25.89 5.60 16.17
N ALA A 211 26.59 5.26 17.25
CA ALA A 211 26.48 6.00 18.50
C ALA A 211 26.78 7.48 18.22
N ILE A 212 25.81 8.33 18.58
CA ILE A 212 25.95 9.78 18.58
C ILE A 212 26.96 10.17 19.66
#